data_1f017a7c7bc186970b67dfa18c46aeaa
#
_entry.id   1f017a7c7bc186970b67dfa18c46aeaa
#
_cell.length_a   1.000
_cell.length_b   1.000
_cell.length_c   1.000
_cell.angle_alpha   90.00
_cell.angle_beta   90.00
_cell.angle_gamma   90.00
#
_symmetry.space_group_name_H-M   'P 1'
#
loop_
_entity.id
_entity.type
_entity.pdbx_description
1 polymer ?
#
loop_
_entity_poly.entity_id
_entity_poly.type
_entity_poly.pdbx_seq_one_letter_code
_entity_poly.pdbx_strand_id
1 'polypeptide(L)'
;MKSLLFSLALIFASTALLQADWTTDYKAALAQAKAEKKLVLLDFTGSDWCGYCRLLDKEVFTQAAFKDYADKNYVLVTVDFPQQKQLPDDLKQQNDSLGEQFKIEGYPTLIVLDADGKELGRQVGYDPGSGPDAVVAKLKSFNKN
;
A
#
# COMPACT_ATOMS: atom_id res chain seq x y z
N MET A 1 -4.01 -47.43 42.21
CA MET A 1 -4.71 -46.22 41.75
C MET A 1 -3.67 -45.33 41.08
N LYS A 2 -3.64 -45.30 39.72
CA LYS A 2 -2.67 -44.50 38.93
C LYS A 2 -3.40 -43.25 38.45
N SER A 3 -3.08 -42.09 39.04
CA SER A 3 -3.55 -40.79 38.57
C SER A 3 -2.85 -40.39 37.27
N LEU A 4 -3.58 -40.32 36.16
CA LEU A 4 -3.13 -39.72 34.93
C LEU A 4 -3.37 -38.19 35.01
N LEU A 5 -2.30 -37.45 35.18
CA LEU A 5 -2.32 -36.00 35.02
C LEU A 5 -2.28 -35.65 33.52
N PHE A 6 -3.41 -35.25 32.97
CA PHE A 6 -3.48 -34.67 31.62
C PHE A 6 -2.96 -33.22 31.68
N SER A 7 -1.72 -33.02 31.24
CA SER A 7 -1.19 -31.66 31.00
C SER A 7 -1.79 -31.10 29.73
N LEU A 8 -2.75 -30.16 29.88
CA LEU A 8 -3.32 -29.38 28.77
C LEU A 8 -2.32 -28.30 28.39
N ALA A 9 -1.52 -28.55 27.33
CA ALA A 9 -0.64 -27.56 26.78
C ALA A 9 -1.49 -26.52 26.00
N LEU A 10 -1.64 -25.33 26.56
CA LEU A 10 -2.24 -24.18 25.88
C LEU A 10 -1.25 -23.70 24.82
N ILE A 11 -1.52 -24.03 23.55
CA ILE A 11 -0.79 -23.47 22.41
C ILE A 11 -1.31 -22.04 22.22
N PHE A 12 -0.55 -21.07 22.73
CA PHE A 12 -0.74 -19.65 22.34
C PHE A 12 -0.29 -19.49 20.88
N ALA A 13 -1.23 -19.54 19.95
CA ALA A 13 -1.01 -19.08 18.60
C ALA A 13 -0.82 -17.56 18.65
N SER A 14 0.42 -17.09 18.66
CA SER A 14 0.74 -15.68 18.45
C SER A 14 0.32 -15.33 17.03
N THR A 15 -0.84 -14.73 16.87
CA THR A 15 -1.20 -14.03 15.63
C THR A 15 -0.31 -12.79 15.56
N ALA A 16 0.82 -12.91 14.88
CA ALA A 16 1.57 -11.74 14.46
C ALA A 16 0.63 -10.91 13.56
N LEU A 17 0.25 -9.74 14.06
CA LEU A 17 -0.42 -8.73 13.25
C LEU A 17 0.60 -8.29 12.19
N LEU A 18 0.51 -8.88 11.00
CA LEU A 18 1.25 -8.44 9.83
C LEU A 18 0.70 -7.06 9.47
N GLN A 19 1.42 -6.01 9.89
CA GLN A 19 1.19 -4.67 9.39
C GLN A 19 1.45 -4.67 7.88
N ALA A 20 0.58 -4.00 7.11
CA ALA A 20 0.81 -3.82 5.68
C ALA A 20 2.05 -2.95 5.47
N ASP A 21 3.16 -3.60 5.13
CA ASP A 21 4.38 -2.91 4.73
C ASP A 21 4.31 -2.56 3.23
N TRP A 22 4.87 -1.43 2.87
CA TRP A 22 5.00 -1.02 1.48
C TRP A 22 6.04 -1.91 0.76
N THR A 23 5.61 -2.57 -0.32
CA THR A 23 6.51 -3.28 -1.24
C THR A 23 6.85 -2.43 -2.46
N THR A 24 7.90 -2.80 -3.18
CA THR A 24 8.25 -2.22 -4.48
C THR A 24 8.00 -3.18 -5.65
N ASP A 25 7.65 -4.44 -5.37
CA ASP A 25 7.39 -5.46 -6.39
C ASP A 25 5.90 -5.49 -6.75
N TYR A 26 5.56 -4.87 -7.87
CA TYR A 26 4.19 -4.79 -8.38
C TYR A 26 3.60 -6.16 -8.70
N LYS A 27 4.38 -7.04 -9.33
CA LYS A 27 3.90 -8.36 -9.72
C LYS A 27 3.60 -9.25 -8.51
N ALA A 28 4.50 -9.22 -7.53
CA ALA A 28 4.28 -9.94 -6.28
C ALA A 28 3.07 -9.37 -5.51
N ALA A 29 2.88 -8.04 -5.53
CA ALA A 29 1.73 -7.39 -4.89
C ALA A 29 0.39 -7.82 -5.48
N LEU A 30 0.27 -7.94 -6.81
CA LEU A 30 -0.94 -8.46 -7.46
C LEU A 30 -1.23 -9.91 -7.04
N ALA A 31 -0.20 -10.76 -7.02
CA ALA A 31 -0.35 -12.16 -6.59
C ALA A 31 -0.79 -12.26 -5.12
N GLN A 32 -0.20 -11.44 -4.25
CA GLN A 32 -0.57 -11.35 -2.84
C GLN A 32 -2.00 -10.85 -2.66
N ALA A 33 -2.39 -9.79 -3.37
CA ALA A 33 -3.74 -9.24 -3.32
C ALA A 33 -4.80 -10.27 -3.72
N LYS A 34 -4.50 -11.07 -4.75
CA LYS A 34 -5.37 -12.17 -5.19
C LYS A 34 -5.52 -13.25 -4.12
N ALA A 35 -4.41 -13.66 -3.50
CA ALA A 35 -4.41 -14.67 -2.45
C ALA A 35 -5.13 -14.20 -1.17
N GLU A 36 -4.97 -12.93 -0.80
CA GLU A 36 -5.55 -12.33 0.40
C GLU A 36 -6.94 -11.71 0.17
N LYS A 37 -7.44 -11.70 -1.06
CA LYS A 37 -8.71 -11.05 -1.47
C LYS A 37 -8.71 -9.56 -1.11
N LYS A 38 -7.60 -8.90 -1.34
CA LYS A 38 -7.40 -7.46 -1.16
C LYS A 38 -7.30 -6.74 -2.49
N LEU A 39 -7.40 -5.43 -2.45
CA LEU A 39 -7.05 -4.54 -3.54
C LEU A 39 -5.56 -4.19 -3.49
N VAL A 40 -5.06 -3.51 -4.52
CA VAL A 40 -3.71 -2.95 -4.54
C VAL A 40 -3.80 -1.43 -4.50
N LEU A 41 -3.00 -0.80 -3.65
CA LEU A 41 -2.82 0.65 -3.65
C LEU A 41 -1.42 0.97 -4.14
N LEU A 42 -1.34 1.64 -5.29
CA LEU A 42 -0.10 2.16 -5.83
C LEU A 42 0.09 3.60 -5.36
N ASP A 43 1.27 3.93 -4.84
CA ASP A 43 1.72 5.29 -4.56
C ASP A 43 2.82 5.68 -5.56
N PHE A 44 2.46 6.48 -6.56
CA PHE A 44 3.42 7.10 -7.48
C PHE A 44 4.00 8.32 -6.81
N THR A 45 5.29 8.27 -6.51
CA THR A 45 5.96 9.25 -5.64
C THR A 45 7.32 9.68 -6.17
N GLY A 46 7.82 10.80 -5.68
CA GLY A 46 9.19 11.27 -5.86
C GLY A 46 9.86 11.43 -4.49
N SER A 47 10.35 10.34 -3.91
CA SER A 47 10.74 10.25 -2.50
C SER A 47 11.80 11.28 -2.06
N ASP A 48 12.71 11.67 -2.97
CA ASP A 48 13.84 12.56 -2.64
C ASP A 48 13.69 14.00 -3.16
N TRP A 49 12.59 14.33 -3.85
CA TRP A 49 12.37 15.67 -4.38
C TRP A 49 10.93 16.21 -4.23
N CYS A 50 9.91 15.35 -4.12
CA CYS A 50 8.50 15.76 -4.10
C CYS A 50 8.04 16.16 -2.69
N GLY A 51 7.85 17.46 -2.45
CA GLY A 51 7.40 17.97 -1.14
C GLY A 51 6.02 17.48 -0.73
N TYR A 52 5.04 17.46 -1.65
CA TYR A 52 3.69 16.96 -1.37
C TYR A 52 3.66 15.45 -1.10
N CYS A 53 4.55 14.68 -1.73
CA CYS A 53 4.69 13.24 -1.45
C CYS A 53 5.16 12.99 -0.02
N ARG A 54 6.14 13.79 0.46
CA ARG A 54 6.62 13.70 1.84
C ARG A 54 5.56 14.14 2.86
N LEU A 55 4.72 15.14 2.51
CA LEU A 55 3.60 15.53 3.36
C LEU A 55 2.55 14.42 3.44
N LEU A 56 2.18 13.81 2.31
CA LEU A 56 1.27 12.66 2.27
C LEU A 56 1.78 11.50 3.14
N ASP A 57 3.06 11.16 3.04
CA ASP A 57 3.67 10.14 3.88
C ASP A 57 3.55 10.49 5.37
N LYS A 58 3.98 11.69 5.75
CA LYS A 58 3.99 12.15 7.15
C LYS A 58 2.59 12.31 7.75
N GLU A 59 1.66 12.89 7.00
CA GLU A 59 0.34 13.27 7.51
C GLU A 59 -0.69 12.15 7.37
N VAL A 60 -0.44 11.17 6.50
CA VAL A 60 -1.39 10.09 6.20
C VAL A 60 -0.80 8.70 6.43
N PHE A 61 0.23 8.32 5.68
CA PHE A 61 0.67 6.91 5.66
C PHE A 61 1.26 6.44 6.99
N THR A 62 1.88 7.34 7.76
CA THR A 62 2.41 7.03 9.10
C THR A 62 1.32 7.00 10.19
N GLN A 63 0.11 7.48 9.89
CA GLN A 63 -0.97 7.59 10.88
C GLN A 63 -1.74 6.28 11.07
N ALA A 64 -2.11 5.98 12.33
CA ALA A 64 -2.83 4.75 12.67
C ALA A 64 -4.14 4.58 11.89
N ALA A 65 -4.90 5.65 11.70
CA ALA A 65 -6.16 5.61 10.96
C ALA A 65 -6.00 5.10 9.52
N PHE A 66 -4.93 5.52 8.83
CA PHE A 66 -4.60 5.00 7.50
C PHE A 66 -4.11 3.56 7.58
N LYS A 67 -3.15 3.26 8.47
CA LYS A 67 -2.55 1.92 8.60
C LYS A 67 -3.61 0.87 8.90
N ASP A 68 -4.47 1.11 9.86
CA ASP A 68 -5.53 0.16 10.27
C ASP A 68 -6.53 -0.12 9.13
N TYR A 69 -6.80 0.88 8.30
CA TYR A 69 -7.65 0.71 7.12
C TYR A 69 -6.91 0.00 5.98
N ALA A 70 -5.68 0.40 5.70
CA ALA A 70 -4.87 -0.16 4.64
C ALA A 70 -4.56 -1.64 4.87
N ASP A 71 -4.20 -2.04 6.09
CA ASP A 71 -3.91 -3.43 6.46
C ASP A 71 -5.04 -4.39 6.13
N LYS A 72 -6.28 -3.93 6.24
CA LYS A 72 -7.47 -4.75 5.98
C LYS A 72 -7.86 -4.82 4.51
N ASN A 73 -7.50 -3.81 3.71
CA ASN A 73 -8.09 -3.61 2.40
C ASN A 73 -7.09 -3.68 1.25
N TYR A 74 -5.80 -3.40 1.49
CA TYR A 74 -4.81 -3.21 0.44
C TYR A 74 -3.53 -4.00 0.64
N VAL A 75 -2.91 -4.36 -0.48
CA VAL A 75 -1.46 -4.56 -0.59
C VAL A 75 -0.88 -3.23 -1.09
N LEU A 76 0.11 -2.69 -0.39
CA LEU A 76 0.65 -1.36 -0.63
C LEU A 76 1.91 -1.44 -1.51
N VAL A 77 1.97 -0.66 -2.58
CA VAL A 77 3.10 -0.62 -3.52
C VAL A 77 3.61 0.80 -3.70
N THR A 78 4.88 1.00 -3.41
CA THR A 78 5.59 2.25 -3.73
C THR A 78 6.15 2.18 -5.15
N VAL A 79 5.76 3.13 -5.98
CA VAL A 79 6.30 3.33 -7.33
C VAL A 79 7.06 4.66 -7.33
N ASP A 80 8.35 4.58 -7.00
CA ASP A 80 9.21 5.75 -6.77
C ASP A 80 9.95 6.19 -8.04
N PHE A 81 10.03 7.51 -8.25
CA PHE A 81 10.78 8.16 -9.32
C PHE A 81 11.80 9.14 -8.72
N PRO A 82 12.86 8.62 -8.09
CA PRO A 82 13.85 9.47 -7.45
C PRO A 82 14.70 10.23 -8.48
N GLN A 83 15.22 11.39 -8.08
CA GLN A 83 16.14 12.21 -8.91
C GLN A 83 17.58 12.19 -8.39
N GLN A 84 17.79 11.95 -7.10
CA GLN A 84 19.11 11.99 -6.46
C GLN A 84 19.67 10.59 -6.22
N LYS A 85 18.84 9.62 -5.82
CA LYS A 85 19.25 8.23 -5.66
C LYS A 85 18.98 7.42 -6.93
N GLN A 86 19.77 6.36 -7.13
CA GLN A 86 19.55 5.41 -8.23
C GLN A 86 18.76 4.20 -7.71
N LEU A 87 17.82 3.73 -8.52
CA LEU A 87 17.15 2.46 -8.33
C LEU A 87 17.90 1.36 -9.10
N PRO A 88 17.78 0.08 -8.67
CA PRO A 88 18.17 -1.05 -9.52
C PRO A 88 17.46 -0.97 -10.88
N ASP A 89 18.15 -1.41 -11.96
CA ASP A 89 17.66 -1.24 -13.32
C ASP A 89 16.30 -1.90 -13.58
N ASP A 90 16.07 -3.07 -13.04
CA ASP A 90 14.81 -3.81 -13.12
C ASP A 90 13.65 -3.07 -12.44
N LEU A 91 13.91 -2.51 -11.26
CA LEU A 91 12.92 -1.71 -10.53
C LEU A 91 12.61 -0.41 -11.25
N LYS A 92 13.65 0.26 -11.78
CA LYS A 92 13.46 1.46 -12.59
C LYS A 92 12.61 1.17 -13.82
N GLN A 93 12.90 0.09 -14.54
CA GLN A 93 12.14 -0.31 -15.72
C GLN A 93 10.68 -0.64 -15.37
N GLN A 94 10.43 -1.34 -14.26
CA GLN A 94 9.07 -1.58 -13.76
C GLN A 94 8.33 -0.26 -13.52
N ASN A 95 8.96 0.66 -12.79
CA ASN A 95 8.33 1.92 -12.40
C ASN A 95 8.05 2.81 -13.62
N ASP A 96 9.00 2.90 -14.56
CA ASP A 96 8.81 3.63 -15.83
C ASP A 96 7.62 3.04 -16.62
N SER A 97 7.55 1.72 -16.75
CA SER A 97 6.45 1.02 -17.43
C SER A 97 5.10 1.26 -16.77
N LEU A 98 5.04 1.27 -15.43
CA LEU A 98 3.82 1.58 -14.68
C LEU A 98 3.41 3.04 -14.86
N GLY A 99 4.37 3.97 -14.84
CA GLY A 99 4.12 5.39 -15.10
C GLY A 99 3.49 5.65 -16.47
N GLU A 100 3.98 4.95 -17.50
CA GLU A 100 3.41 5.00 -18.86
C GLU A 100 2.03 4.33 -18.94
N GLN A 101 1.90 3.12 -18.38
CA GLN A 101 0.65 2.36 -18.37
C GLN A 101 -0.51 3.15 -17.75
N PHE A 102 -0.25 3.77 -16.59
CA PHE A 102 -1.26 4.53 -15.86
C PHE A 102 -1.29 6.02 -16.22
N LYS A 103 -0.46 6.45 -17.18
CA LYS A 103 -0.39 7.84 -17.67
C LYS A 103 -0.24 8.83 -16.53
N ILE A 104 0.81 8.65 -15.72
CA ILE A 104 1.08 9.50 -14.56
C ILE A 104 1.62 10.85 -15.05
N GLU A 105 0.91 11.93 -14.68
CA GLU A 105 1.25 13.32 -15.06
C GLU A 105 1.68 14.17 -13.87
N GLY A 106 1.55 13.68 -12.65
CA GLY A 106 1.89 14.44 -11.44
C GLY A 106 2.06 13.55 -10.21
N TYR A 107 2.65 14.13 -9.16
CA TYR A 107 2.99 13.46 -7.92
C TYR A 107 2.53 14.25 -6.70
N PRO A 108 2.06 13.57 -5.62
CA PRO A 108 1.78 12.14 -5.58
C PRO A 108 0.55 11.78 -6.42
N THR A 109 0.48 10.54 -6.91
CA THR A 109 -0.74 9.97 -7.46
C THR A 109 -0.99 8.62 -6.82
N LEU A 110 -2.15 8.46 -6.18
CA LEU A 110 -2.62 7.20 -5.61
C LEU A 110 -3.57 6.51 -6.58
N ILE A 111 -3.33 5.22 -6.88
CA ILE A 111 -4.23 4.43 -7.74
C ILE A 111 -4.64 3.17 -7.00
N VAL A 112 -5.94 2.92 -6.94
CA VAL A 112 -6.52 1.66 -6.44
C VAL A 112 -6.77 0.74 -7.62
N LEU A 113 -6.26 -0.50 -7.51
CA LEU A 113 -6.45 -1.56 -8.49
C LEU A 113 -7.18 -2.74 -7.85
N ASP A 114 -7.92 -3.49 -8.68
CA ASP A 114 -8.30 -4.85 -8.32
C ASP A 114 -7.08 -5.80 -8.40
N ALA A 115 -7.27 -7.05 -7.99
CA ALA A 115 -6.21 -8.04 -7.96
C ALA A 115 -5.76 -8.52 -9.36
N ASP A 116 -6.45 -8.13 -10.41
CA ASP A 116 -6.07 -8.38 -11.80
C ASP A 116 -5.37 -7.16 -12.45
N GLY A 117 -5.16 -6.09 -11.67
CA GLY A 117 -4.44 -4.88 -12.10
C GLY A 117 -5.30 -3.85 -12.82
N LYS A 118 -6.63 -3.99 -12.78
CA LYS A 118 -7.56 -3.01 -13.33
C LYS A 118 -7.73 -1.83 -12.38
N GLU A 119 -7.60 -0.61 -12.88
CA GLU A 119 -7.83 0.59 -12.11
C GLU A 119 -9.31 0.75 -11.73
N LEU A 120 -9.55 0.94 -10.43
CA LEU A 120 -10.86 1.23 -9.85
C LEU A 120 -11.07 2.72 -9.58
N GLY A 121 -9.98 3.45 -9.34
CA GLY A 121 -10.00 4.89 -9.13
C GLY A 121 -8.64 5.45 -8.77
N ARG A 122 -8.51 6.78 -8.84
CA ARG A 122 -7.28 7.48 -8.50
C ARG A 122 -7.51 8.79 -7.77
N GLN A 123 -6.51 9.18 -7.00
CA GLN A 123 -6.37 10.51 -6.43
C GLN A 123 -5.07 11.12 -6.94
N VAL A 124 -5.15 12.25 -7.61
CA VAL A 124 -3.98 13.02 -8.07
C VAL A 124 -3.75 14.17 -7.10
N GLY A 125 -2.52 14.28 -6.62
CA GLY A 125 -2.13 15.29 -5.65
C GLY A 125 -2.54 14.95 -4.21
N TYR A 126 -2.09 15.79 -3.30
CA TYR A 126 -2.43 15.77 -1.89
C TYR A 126 -2.75 17.19 -1.42
N ASP A 127 -3.83 17.34 -0.68
CA ASP A 127 -4.20 18.59 -0.04
C ASP A 127 -3.60 18.65 1.37
N PRO A 128 -2.53 19.46 1.60
CA PRO A 128 -1.84 19.51 2.88
C PRO A 128 -2.79 19.82 4.03
N GLY A 129 -2.65 19.05 5.12
CA GLY A 129 -3.49 19.19 6.31
C GLY A 129 -4.85 18.53 6.24
N SER A 130 -5.22 17.90 5.12
CA SER A 130 -6.49 17.13 5.03
C SER A 130 -6.49 15.87 5.89
N GLY A 131 -5.32 15.29 6.12
CA GLY A 131 -5.10 14.17 7.02
C GLY A 131 -5.59 12.81 6.53
N PRO A 132 -5.45 11.77 7.37
CA PRO A 132 -5.71 10.39 6.97
C PRO A 132 -7.20 10.11 6.69
N ASP A 133 -8.12 10.75 7.41
CA ASP A 133 -9.55 10.48 7.25
C ASP A 133 -10.07 10.91 5.88
N ALA A 134 -9.60 12.03 5.35
CA ALA A 134 -9.98 12.50 4.03
C ALA A 134 -9.48 11.55 2.92
N VAL A 135 -8.22 11.10 3.02
CA VAL A 135 -7.63 10.15 2.07
C VAL A 135 -8.33 8.80 2.16
N VAL A 136 -8.56 8.27 3.36
CA VAL A 136 -9.29 7.01 3.58
C VAL A 136 -10.71 7.09 3.02
N ALA A 137 -11.42 8.21 3.24
CA ALA A 137 -12.76 8.40 2.67
C ALA A 137 -12.75 8.38 1.13
N LYS A 138 -11.74 9.00 0.52
CA LYS A 138 -11.55 8.97 -0.93
C LYS A 138 -11.27 7.56 -1.44
N LEU A 139 -10.35 6.83 -0.80
CA LEU A 139 -10.05 5.44 -1.16
C LEU A 139 -11.27 4.53 -1.03
N LYS A 140 -12.06 4.67 0.03
CA LYS A 140 -13.33 3.94 0.20
C LYS A 140 -14.31 4.15 -0.95
N SER A 141 -14.32 5.33 -1.55
CA SER A 141 -15.22 5.63 -2.68
C SER A 141 -14.89 4.81 -3.92
N PHE A 142 -13.65 4.32 -4.07
CA PHE A 142 -13.20 3.48 -5.19
C PHE A 142 -13.49 1.99 -4.98
N ASN A 143 -13.70 1.55 -3.74
CA ASN A 143 -13.92 0.14 -3.39
C ASN A 143 -15.38 -0.32 -3.63
N LYS A 144 -16.25 0.53 -4.15
CA LYS A 144 -17.69 0.29 -4.29
C LYS A 144 -18.08 -0.25 -5.67
N ASN A 145 -17.28 -1.19 -6.20
CA ASN A 145 -17.68 -1.89 -7.45
C ASN A 145 -17.76 -3.39 -7.21
#